data_ca6cfc6866759bae00a57d85eb712784
#
_entry.id   ca6cfc6866759bae00a57d85eb712784
#
_cell.length_a   1.000
_cell.length_b   1.000
_cell.length_c   1.000
_cell.angle_alpha   90.00
_cell.angle_beta   90.00
_cell.angle_gamma   90.00
#
_symmetry.space_group_name_H-M   'P 1'
#
loop_
_entity.id
_entity.type
_entity.pdbx_description
1 polymer ?
#
loop_
_entity_poly.entity_id
_entity_poly.type
_entity_poly.pdbx_seq_one_letter_code
_entity_poly.pdbx_strand_id
1 'polypeptide(L)'
;MALCGRAAAVAVVGVLVVLAIRSAITVAVVDGLLLAAIFLDAALAAPVRALQVRRSGDTRVRLGEPATVTTTLVNTSSRPLRAQVRDAWPPSAQASPAQARLHVPARGQGQVTVTIAPARHGDCTAERVTIRSFGPLGLAARQSGHRVTWTVRALPPFKSRRYLPGKLAQLRELDGQHRAALPGRGSEFDSLREYVVGDDVRSIDWRSTARRRDVMVRTYRPERDRRIVVVLDTGRTAAGRVAGYPRLDTAMDAAQLLTALASAAGDRIDLIAADQQVRARVLGPPRTSALANVTDALATLLPELVETDWRLVTTTVLTHARRRCLVVALTDLNFAVDLLPELRALTARHELLVGSVADPRLAELAAGRGDAASVYTAAAATRAMSQRAGLAAQLARLGATVVDAPPERLPAALADAYLTLKGSGRL
;
A
#
# COMPACT_ATOMS: atom_id res chain seq x y z
N MET A 1 15.51 6.36 37.82
CA MET A 1 14.45 6.97 38.65
C MET A 1 13.94 8.20 37.92
N ALA A 2 12.66 8.54 38.07
CA ALA A 2 12.08 9.78 37.53
C ALA A 2 11.33 10.48 38.67
N LEU A 3 11.55 11.76 38.83
CA LEU A 3 10.83 12.59 39.76
C LEU A 3 9.44 12.94 39.17
N CYS A 4 8.44 12.99 40.05
CA CYS A 4 7.07 13.32 39.65
C CYS A 4 6.74 14.77 40.03
N GLY A 5 5.75 15.38 39.37
CA GLY A 5 5.35 16.76 39.64
C GLY A 5 4.92 16.99 41.10
N ARG A 6 4.46 15.93 41.80
CA ARG A 6 4.16 16.00 43.24
C ARG A 6 5.40 16.26 44.10
N ALA A 7 6.56 15.70 43.72
CA ALA A 7 7.81 15.99 44.40
C ALA A 7 8.18 17.48 44.30
N ALA A 8 7.98 18.07 43.12
CA ALA A 8 8.19 19.51 42.93
C ALA A 8 7.23 20.34 43.77
N ALA A 9 5.96 19.95 43.85
CA ALA A 9 4.98 20.65 44.72
C ALA A 9 5.35 20.59 46.21
N VAL A 10 5.80 19.40 46.69
CA VAL A 10 6.27 19.24 48.09
C VAL A 10 7.55 20.05 48.31
N ALA A 11 8.46 20.10 47.36
CA ALA A 11 9.67 20.94 47.45
C ALA A 11 9.33 22.44 47.54
N VAL A 12 8.33 22.93 46.80
CA VAL A 12 7.85 24.33 46.91
C VAL A 12 7.32 24.62 48.31
N VAL A 13 6.51 23.70 48.87
CA VAL A 13 6.02 23.83 50.26
C VAL A 13 7.21 23.85 51.23
N GLY A 14 8.21 22.99 51.03
CA GLY A 14 9.43 22.98 51.84
C GLY A 14 10.18 24.32 51.81
N VAL A 15 10.28 24.92 50.61
CA VAL A 15 10.89 26.27 50.46
C VAL A 15 10.13 27.32 51.26
N LEU A 16 8.79 27.31 51.26
CA LEU A 16 8.00 28.26 52.02
C LEU A 16 8.21 28.10 53.53
N VAL A 17 8.35 26.87 54.04
CA VAL A 17 8.68 26.59 55.47
C VAL A 17 10.06 27.11 55.80
N VAL A 18 11.07 26.91 54.98
CA VAL A 18 12.40 27.39 55.17
C VAL A 18 12.43 28.93 55.19
N LEU A 19 11.71 29.60 54.31
CA LEU A 19 11.59 31.06 54.29
C LEU A 19 10.92 31.64 55.54
N ALA A 20 9.95 30.90 56.14
CA ALA A 20 9.25 31.29 57.35
C ALA A 20 10.17 31.17 58.59
N ILE A 21 10.96 30.11 58.73
CA ILE A 21 11.73 29.79 59.93
C ILE A 21 13.16 30.34 59.88
N ARG A 22 13.69 30.59 58.68
CA ARG A 22 15.02 31.18 58.36
C ARG A 22 16.21 30.56 59.15
N SER A 23 16.22 29.25 59.32
CA SER A 23 17.28 28.52 60.01
C SER A 23 17.94 27.52 59.06
N ALA A 24 19.29 27.44 59.12
CA ALA A 24 20.05 26.46 58.34
C ALA A 24 19.69 25.00 58.72
N ILE A 25 19.33 24.75 59.94
CA ILE A 25 18.86 23.43 60.42
C ILE A 25 17.55 23.07 59.73
N THR A 26 16.65 24.03 59.56
CA THR A 26 15.37 23.80 58.88
C THR A 26 15.58 23.39 57.41
N VAL A 27 16.53 24.00 56.71
CA VAL A 27 16.88 23.58 55.33
C VAL A 27 17.32 22.12 55.33
N ALA A 28 18.28 21.75 56.17
CA ALA A 28 18.82 20.39 56.22
C ALA A 28 17.73 19.34 56.57
N VAL A 29 16.83 19.69 57.47
CA VAL A 29 15.72 18.79 57.88
C VAL A 29 14.67 18.63 56.75
N VAL A 30 14.28 19.74 56.13
CA VAL A 30 13.26 19.71 55.03
C VAL A 30 13.82 18.93 53.82
N ASP A 31 15.07 19.23 53.41
CA ASP A 31 15.69 18.54 52.29
C ASP A 31 15.94 17.04 52.61
N GLY A 32 16.41 16.75 53.82
CA GLY A 32 16.59 15.38 54.29
C GLY A 32 15.29 14.55 54.29
N LEU A 33 14.23 15.14 54.80
CA LEU A 33 12.89 14.48 54.79
C LEU A 33 12.36 14.30 53.36
N LEU A 34 12.50 15.29 52.50
CA LEU A 34 12.07 15.20 51.11
C LEU A 34 12.83 14.10 50.36
N LEU A 35 14.16 14.08 50.50
CA LEU A 35 15.01 13.05 49.88
C LEU A 35 14.68 11.64 50.39
N ALA A 36 14.50 11.51 51.72
CA ALA A 36 14.10 10.25 52.35
C ALA A 36 12.72 9.76 51.83
N ALA A 37 11.75 10.67 51.72
CA ALA A 37 10.42 10.38 51.21
C ALA A 37 10.47 9.96 49.72
N ILE A 38 11.26 10.64 48.86
CA ILE A 38 11.46 10.29 47.44
C ILE A 38 12.11 8.92 47.34
N PHE A 39 13.15 8.65 48.11
CA PHE A 39 13.85 7.36 48.10
C PHE A 39 12.94 6.22 48.57
N LEU A 40 12.20 6.41 49.65
CA LEU A 40 11.24 5.45 50.15
C LEU A 40 10.13 5.16 49.15
N ASP A 41 9.56 6.21 48.53
CA ASP A 41 8.52 6.07 47.52
C ASP A 41 9.02 5.28 46.32
N ALA A 42 10.23 5.59 45.85
CA ALA A 42 10.89 4.81 44.79
C ALA A 42 11.18 3.37 45.21
N ALA A 43 11.56 3.10 46.44
CA ALA A 43 11.81 1.77 46.96
C ALA A 43 10.54 0.92 47.05
N LEU A 44 9.42 1.53 47.39
CA LEU A 44 8.11 0.90 47.52
C LEU A 44 7.43 0.70 46.14
N ALA A 45 7.82 1.41 45.09
CA ALA A 45 7.31 1.22 43.75
C ALA A 45 7.56 -0.22 43.25
N ALA A 46 6.58 -0.81 42.54
CA ALA A 46 6.73 -2.14 41.95
C ALA A 46 7.92 -2.19 40.98
N PRO A 47 8.72 -3.29 41.00
CA PRO A 47 9.92 -3.42 40.18
C PRO A 47 9.53 -3.60 38.70
N VAL A 48 9.82 -2.59 37.87
CA VAL A 48 9.44 -2.59 36.43
C VAL A 48 10.14 -3.70 35.63
N ARG A 49 11.32 -4.16 36.11
CA ARG A 49 12.07 -5.26 35.45
C ARG A 49 11.41 -6.63 35.60
N ALA A 50 10.55 -6.82 36.61
CA ALA A 50 9.80 -8.03 36.84
C ALA A 50 8.49 -8.12 36.02
N LEU A 51 8.21 -7.12 35.19
CA LEU A 51 7.03 -7.11 34.34
C LEU A 51 7.27 -7.92 33.07
N GLN A 52 6.33 -8.78 32.73
CA GLN A 52 6.25 -9.41 31.41
C GLN A 52 5.28 -8.57 30.55
N VAL A 53 5.77 -8.16 29.37
CA VAL A 53 5.02 -7.34 28.44
C VAL A 53 4.79 -8.14 27.17
N ARG A 54 3.55 -8.21 26.71
CA ARG A 54 3.16 -8.87 25.46
C ARG A 54 2.27 -7.93 24.66
N ARG A 55 2.36 -8.02 23.33
CA ARG A 55 1.43 -7.35 22.41
C ARG A 55 0.62 -8.38 21.65
N SER A 56 -0.61 -8.01 21.30
CA SER A 56 -1.52 -8.76 20.46
C SER A 56 -2.45 -7.78 19.73
N GLY A 57 -3.07 -8.21 18.66
CA GLY A 57 -4.01 -7.37 17.89
C GLY A 57 -3.80 -7.45 16.40
N ASP A 58 -4.21 -6.41 15.70
CA ASP A 58 -4.14 -6.36 14.26
C ASP A 58 -2.69 -6.26 13.78
N THR A 59 -2.38 -6.97 12.71
CA THR A 59 -1.09 -6.93 12.00
C THR A 59 -1.20 -6.28 10.62
N ARG A 60 -2.43 -6.09 10.13
CA ARG A 60 -2.74 -5.48 8.84
C ARG A 60 -3.98 -4.63 8.96
N VAL A 61 -3.97 -3.49 8.26
CA VAL A 61 -5.12 -2.58 8.18
C VAL A 61 -5.08 -1.89 6.82
N ARG A 62 -6.24 -1.55 6.29
CA ARG A 62 -6.28 -0.72 5.08
C ARG A 62 -6.19 0.76 5.45
N LEU A 63 -5.47 1.54 4.66
CA LEU A 63 -5.35 2.99 4.89
C LEU A 63 -6.74 3.63 4.94
N GLY A 64 -7.02 4.37 6.02
CA GLY A 64 -8.33 4.96 6.33
C GLY A 64 -9.19 4.13 7.28
N GLU A 65 -8.77 2.92 7.63
CA GLU A 65 -9.42 2.08 8.64
C GLU A 65 -8.56 2.07 9.92
N PRO A 66 -9.17 2.01 11.13
CA PRO A 66 -8.42 1.89 12.37
C PRO A 66 -7.98 0.44 12.61
N ALA A 67 -6.81 0.29 13.21
CA ALA A 67 -6.32 -0.98 13.76
C ALA A 67 -6.22 -0.89 15.27
N THR A 68 -6.36 -2.01 15.96
CA THR A 68 -6.26 -2.10 17.41
C THR A 68 -5.11 -2.99 17.82
N VAL A 69 -4.29 -2.49 18.75
CA VAL A 69 -3.20 -3.26 19.35
C VAL A 69 -3.32 -3.17 20.86
N THR A 70 -3.34 -4.33 21.50
CA THR A 70 -3.45 -4.47 22.95
C THR A 70 -2.10 -4.86 23.54
N THR A 71 -1.61 -4.06 24.48
CA THR A 71 -0.43 -4.35 25.28
C THR A 71 -0.85 -4.92 26.62
N THR A 72 -0.51 -6.16 26.89
CA THR A 72 -0.78 -6.86 28.15
C THR A 72 0.45 -6.79 29.06
N LEU A 73 0.26 -6.33 30.28
CA LEU A 73 1.26 -6.26 31.33
C LEU A 73 0.95 -7.32 32.37
N VAL A 74 1.86 -8.25 32.62
CA VAL A 74 1.76 -9.22 33.71
C VAL A 74 2.72 -8.82 34.81
N ASN A 75 2.17 -8.50 35.97
CA ASN A 75 2.94 -8.14 37.16
C ASN A 75 3.27 -9.40 37.97
N THR A 76 4.52 -9.86 37.90
CA THR A 76 4.97 -11.05 38.63
C THR A 76 5.40 -10.72 40.09
N SER A 77 5.41 -9.44 40.46
CA SER A 77 5.83 -9.01 41.79
C SER A 77 4.70 -9.14 42.83
N SER A 78 5.08 -9.14 44.11
CA SER A 78 4.14 -9.11 45.25
C SER A 78 3.57 -7.71 45.52
N ARG A 79 3.95 -6.69 44.78
CA ARG A 79 3.51 -5.30 44.96
C ARG A 79 2.54 -4.88 43.87
N PRO A 80 1.46 -4.15 44.17
CA PRO A 80 0.57 -3.60 43.15
C PRO A 80 1.31 -2.58 42.27
N LEU A 81 1.07 -2.61 40.98
CA LEU A 81 1.68 -1.73 40.01
C LEU A 81 0.72 -0.57 39.68
N ARG A 82 1.17 0.65 39.93
CA ARG A 82 0.54 1.88 39.43
C ARG A 82 1.37 2.38 38.26
N ALA A 83 0.97 2.05 37.05
CA ALA A 83 1.78 2.30 35.87
C ALA A 83 1.26 3.45 35.01
N GLN A 84 2.17 4.16 34.41
CA GLN A 84 1.93 4.91 33.18
C GLN A 84 2.66 4.18 32.05
N VAL A 85 1.90 3.79 31.07
CA VAL A 85 2.38 3.04 29.89
C VAL A 85 2.42 3.98 28.71
N ARG A 86 3.56 4.08 28.05
CA ARG A 86 3.73 4.80 26.78
C ARG A 86 4.16 3.80 25.72
N ASP A 87 3.32 3.62 24.72
CA ASP A 87 3.62 2.80 23.56
C ASP A 87 4.29 3.66 22.48
N ALA A 88 5.46 3.26 22.02
CA ALA A 88 6.30 4.06 21.12
C ALA A 88 5.98 3.78 19.64
N TRP A 89 4.79 4.16 19.21
CA TRP A 89 4.42 4.15 17.79
C TRP A 89 5.01 5.37 17.08
N PRO A 90 5.36 5.22 15.77
CA PRO A 90 5.79 6.36 14.96
C PRO A 90 4.63 7.37 14.80
N PRO A 91 4.93 8.68 14.62
CA PRO A 91 3.89 9.69 14.43
C PRO A 91 2.93 9.40 13.27
N SER A 92 3.42 8.74 12.21
CA SER A 92 2.61 8.32 11.07
C SER A 92 1.54 7.28 11.40
N ALA A 93 1.66 6.58 12.54
CA ALA A 93 0.66 5.63 13.01
C ALA A 93 -0.54 6.30 13.68
N GLN A 94 -0.43 7.58 14.09
CA GLN A 94 -1.47 8.34 14.80
C GLN A 94 -2.10 7.56 15.95
N ALA A 95 -1.23 6.92 16.76
CA ALA A 95 -1.65 6.04 17.84
C ALA A 95 -2.34 6.79 18.97
N SER A 96 -3.50 6.32 19.43
CA SER A 96 -4.29 6.91 20.51
C SER A 96 -4.86 5.81 21.43
N PRO A 97 -4.74 5.98 22.79
CA PRO A 97 -4.02 7.04 23.48
C PRO A 97 -2.50 6.87 23.41
N ALA A 98 -1.75 7.97 23.31
CA ALA A 98 -0.27 7.93 23.31
C ALA A 98 0.30 7.46 24.65
N GLN A 99 -0.45 7.63 25.75
CA GLN A 99 -0.10 7.21 27.09
C GLN A 99 -1.36 6.78 27.83
N ALA A 100 -1.27 5.71 28.60
CA ALA A 100 -2.37 5.22 29.42
C ALA A 100 -1.91 4.99 30.87
N ARG A 101 -2.79 5.24 31.83
CA ARG A 101 -2.59 4.86 33.23
C ARG A 101 -3.25 3.52 33.48
N LEU A 102 -2.54 2.66 34.18
CA LEU A 102 -2.99 1.31 34.47
C LEU A 102 -2.67 0.96 35.91
N HIS A 103 -3.62 0.32 36.55
CA HIS A 103 -3.44 -0.31 37.87
C HIS A 103 -3.47 -1.83 37.70
N VAL A 104 -2.38 -2.49 38.08
CA VAL A 104 -2.28 -3.96 37.98
C VAL A 104 -2.06 -4.50 39.39
N PRO A 105 -2.93 -5.39 39.89
CA PRO A 105 -2.73 -6.04 41.18
C PRO A 105 -1.40 -6.78 41.29
N ALA A 106 -0.97 -7.06 42.52
CA ALA A 106 0.13 -7.96 42.77
C ALA A 106 -0.18 -9.33 42.12
N ARG A 107 0.79 -9.91 41.40
CA ARG A 107 0.64 -11.18 40.65
C ARG A 107 -0.55 -11.21 39.68
N GLY A 108 -1.04 -10.04 39.29
CA GLY A 108 -2.15 -9.87 38.34
C GLY A 108 -1.71 -9.41 36.96
N GLN A 109 -2.68 -9.19 36.12
CA GLN A 109 -2.47 -8.66 34.76
C GLN A 109 -3.36 -7.45 34.47
N GLY A 110 -2.92 -6.63 33.53
CA GLY A 110 -3.68 -5.50 33.03
C GLY A 110 -3.41 -5.27 31.56
N GLN A 111 -4.33 -4.60 30.89
CA GLN A 111 -4.26 -4.38 29.45
C GLN A 111 -4.44 -2.91 29.10
N VAL A 112 -3.74 -2.48 28.07
CA VAL A 112 -3.89 -1.17 27.43
C VAL A 112 -4.11 -1.39 25.94
N THR A 113 -5.23 -0.92 25.43
CA THR A 113 -5.53 -0.96 24.01
C THR A 113 -5.24 0.40 23.39
N VAL A 114 -4.50 0.37 22.28
CA VAL A 114 -4.15 1.53 21.48
C VAL A 114 -4.77 1.36 20.09
N THR A 115 -5.48 2.39 19.65
CA THR A 115 -6.01 2.46 18.29
C THR A 115 -4.99 3.17 17.41
N ILE A 116 -4.71 2.61 16.24
CA ILE A 116 -3.77 3.10 15.24
C ILE A 116 -4.56 3.51 14.01
N ALA A 117 -4.37 4.75 13.55
CA ALA A 117 -4.97 5.27 12.34
C ALA A 117 -3.86 5.77 11.38
N PRO A 118 -3.22 4.87 10.61
CA PRO A 118 -2.08 5.23 9.78
C PRO A 118 -2.40 6.37 8.81
N ALA A 119 -1.53 7.39 8.75
CA ALA A 119 -1.67 8.53 7.84
C ALA A 119 -1.17 8.23 6.41
N ARG A 120 -0.41 7.14 6.24
CA ARG A 120 0.12 6.66 4.96
C ARG A 120 0.24 5.14 4.98
N HIS A 121 0.24 4.52 3.81
CA HIS A 121 0.54 3.10 3.69
C HIS A 121 2.00 2.81 4.07
N GLY A 122 2.30 1.56 4.41
CA GLY A 122 3.61 1.12 4.86
C GLY A 122 3.57 0.44 6.22
N ASP A 123 4.73 0.03 6.69
CA ASP A 123 4.86 -0.65 7.97
C ASP A 123 4.96 0.37 9.12
N CYS A 124 3.99 0.34 10.02
CA CYS A 124 4.00 1.04 11.29
C CYS A 124 4.55 0.11 12.36
N THR A 125 5.80 0.31 12.76
CA THR A 125 6.46 -0.57 13.74
C THR A 125 6.67 0.17 15.05
N ALA A 126 6.20 -0.43 16.15
CA ALA A 126 6.51 -0.03 17.51
C ALA A 126 7.48 -1.04 18.13
N GLU A 127 8.66 -0.59 18.50
CA GLU A 127 9.71 -1.46 19.04
C GLU A 127 9.69 -1.59 20.56
N ARG A 128 9.27 -0.53 21.25
CA ARG A 128 9.43 -0.38 22.69
C ARG A 128 8.16 0.08 23.39
N VAL A 129 7.91 -0.50 24.56
CA VAL A 129 6.93 -0.02 25.52
C VAL A 129 7.67 0.57 26.72
N THR A 130 7.44 1.82 27.04
CA THR A 130 8.02 2.48 28.21
C THR A 130 7.00 2.47 29.34
N ILE A 131 7.40 1.93 30.49
CA ILE A 131 6.57 1.79 31.67
C ILE A 131 7.18 2.58 32.82
N ARG A 132 6.39 3.47 33.44
CA ARG A 132 6.70 4.15 34.68
C ARG A 132 5.87 3.56 35.78
N SER A 133 6.48 2.99 36.81
CA SER A 133 5.84 2.50 38.03
C SER A 133 5.99 3.54 39.12
N PHE A 134 4.86 4.08 39.59
CA PHE A 134 4.82 5.09 40.63
C PHE A 134 4.79 4.44 42.01
N GLY A 135 5.49 5.07 42.95
CA GLY A 135 5.36 4.72 44.36
C GLY A 135 4.00 5.10 44.94
N PRO A 136 3.69 4.65 46.17
CA PRO A 136 2.40 4.91 46.80
C PRO A 136 2.13 6.41 47.04
N LEU A 137 3.15 7.21 47.34
CA LEU A 137 3.05 8.66 47.50
C LEU A 137 3.00 9.41 46.18
N GLY A 138 3.53 8.81 45.12
CA GLY A 138 3.63 9.40 43.78
C GLY A 138 4.66 10.54 43.66
N LEU A 139 5.67 10.54 44.53
CA LEU A 139 6.81 11.48 44.54
C LEU A 139 7.86 11.04 43.51
N ALA A 140 8.07 9.74 43.39
CA ALA A 140 9.04 9.12 42.50
C ALA A 140 8.45 8.00 41.68
N ALA A 141 9.11 7.69 40.56
CA ALA A 141 8.77 6.57 39.71
C ALA A 141 10.02 5.82 39.27
N ARG A 142 9.88 4.49 39.12
CA ARG A 142 10.83 3.65 38.42
C ARG A 142 10.42 3.55 36.96
N GLN A 143 11.36 3.75 36.02
CA GLN A 143 11.09 3.68 34.60
C GLN A 143 11.94 2.58 33.96
N SER A 144 11.34 1.80 33.07
CA SER A 144 12.04 0.86 32.19
C SER A 144 11.40 0.82 30.82
N GLY A 145 12.21 0.52 29.80
CA GLY A 145 11.72 0.24 28.44
C GLY A 145 11.82 -1.26 28.17
N HIS A 146 10.74 -1.85 27.72
CA HIS A 146 10.68 -3.25 27.30
C HIS A 146 10.66 -3.32 25.78
N ARG A 147 11.57 -4.09 25.17
CA ARG A 147 11.55 -4.36 23.74
C ARG A 147 10.49 -5.42 23.45
N VAL A 148 9.42 -5.02 22.81
CA VAL A 148 8.35 -5.89 22.33
C VAL A 148 7.93 -5.33 20.98
N THR A 149 8.52 -5.85 19.92
CA THR A 149 8.25 -5.38 18.56
C THR A 149 6.86 -5.82 18.11
N TRP A 150 6.13 -4.89 17.48
CA TRP A 150 4.87 -5.16 16.81
C TRP A 150 4.77 -4.30 15.58
N THR A 151 4.37 -4.90 14.47
CA THR A 151 4.23 -4.19 13.20
C THR A 151 2.80 -4.31 12.72
N VAL A 152 2.20 -3.17 12.41
CA VAL A 152 0.92 -3.08 11.70
C VAL A 152 1.22 -2.58 10.29
N ARG A 153 0.94 -3.40 9.30
CA ARG A 153 1.07 -3.05 7.88
C ARG A 153 -0.17 -2.31 7.42
N ALA A 154 -0.02 -1.04 7.09
CA ALA A 154 -1.04 -0.23 6.44
C ALA A 154 -1.01 -0.50 4.93
N LEU A 155 -2.03 -1.17 4.43
CA LEU A 155 -2.19 -1.47 3.01
C LEU A 155 -2.66 -0.22 2.24
N PRO A 156 -2.25 -0.03 0.97
CA PRO A 156 -2.74 1.07 0.17
C PRO A 156 -4.27 1.02 0.03
N PRO A 157 -4.92 2.18 -0.11
CA PRO A 157 -6.37 2.23 -0.26
C PRO A 157 -6.78 1.59 -1.58
N PHE A 158 -7.94 0.95 -1.60
CA PHE A 158 -8.53 0.39 -2.81
C PHE A 158 -9.86 1.08 -3.11
N LYS A 159 -9.78 2.38 -3.43
CA LYS A 159 -10.96 3.24 -3.69
C LYS A 159 -11.73 2.81 -4.93
N SER A 160 -11.01 2.34 -5.94
CA SER A 160 -11.58 1.87 -7.21
C SER A 160 -12.31 0.53 -7.10
N ARG A 161 -12.26 -0.16 -5.96
CA ARG A 161 -13.03 -1.39 -5.71
C ARG A 161 -14.53 -1.24 -6.03
N ARG A 162 -15.07 -0.04 -5.87
CA ARG A 162 -16.48 0.28 -6.19
C ARG A 162 -16.83 0.03 -7.67
N TYR A 163 -15.86 0.12 -8.58
CA TYR A 163 -16.06 -0.14 -10.01
C TYR A 163 -16.00 -1.63 -10.37
N LEU A 164 -15.44 -2.47 -9.48
CA LEU A 164 -15.20 -3.88 -9.78
C LEU A 164 -16.46 -4.66 -10.18
N PRO A 165 -17.63 -4.53 -9.51
CA PRO A 165 -18.82 -5.26 -9.90
C PRO A 165 -19.27 -4.96 -11.34
N GLY A 166 -19.28 -3.68 -11.73
CA GLY A 166 -19.65 -3.27 -13.10
C GLY A 166 -18.65 -3.78 -14.14
N LYS A 167 -17.33 -3.74 -13.83
CA LYS A 167 -16.29 -4.24 -14.74
C LYS A 167 -16.34 -5.77 -14.87
N LEU A 168 -16.69 -6.48 -13.83
CA LEU A 168 -16.91 -7.93 -13.87
C LEU A 168 -18.15 -8.30 -14.70
N ALA A 169 -19.21 -7.50 -14.68
CA ALA A 169 -20.38 -7.69 -15.53
C ALA A 169 -20.00 -7.52 -17.02
N GLN A 170 -19.27 -6.44 -17.37
CA GLN A 170 -18.74 -6.20 -18.71
C GLN A 170 -17.84 -7.34 -19.19
N LEU A 171 -16.96 -7.85 -18.33
CA LEU A 171 -16.08 -8.99 -18.63
C LEU A 171 -16.90 -10.24 -18.98
N ARG A 172 -17.94 -10.56 -18.20
CA ARG A 172 -18.80 -11.71 -18.45
C ARG A 172 -19.55 -11.60 -19.78
N GLU A 173 -19.98 -10.41 -20.14
CA GLU A 173 -20.64 -10.14 -21.42
C GLU A 173 -19.66 -10.35 -22.58
N LEU A 174 -18.43 -9.82 -22.50
CA LEU A 174 -17.37 -10.05 -23.47
C LEU A 174 -17.05 -11.55 -23.63
N ASP A 175 -16.89 -12.28 -22.52
CA ASP A 175 -16.64 -13.71 -22.53
C ASP A 175 -17.83 -14.50 -23.14
N GLY A 176 -19.05 -14.03 -22.93
CA GLY A 176 -20.26 -14.60 -23.57
C GLY A 176 -20.27 -14.40 -25.09
N GLN A 177 -19.99 -13.18 -25.54
CA GLN A 177 -19.93 -12.85 -26.97
C GLN A 177 -18.82 -13.62 -27.70
N HIS A 178 -17.65 -13.79 -27.08
CA HIS A 178 -16.55 -14.57 -27.66
C HIS A 178 -16.87 -16.06 -27.77
N ARG A 179 -17.63 -16.64 -26.85
CA ARG A 179 -18.07 -18.03 -26.93
C ARG A 179 -19.08 -18.25 -28.07
N ALA A 180 -19.91 -17.25 -28.33
CA ALA A 180 -20.90 -17.30 -29.41
C ALA A 180 -20.27 -17.11 -30.81
N ALA A 181 -19.18 -16.31 -30.91
CA ALA A 181 -18.61 -15.88 -32.17
C ALA A 181 -17.56 -16.83 -32.78
N LEU A 182 -16.94 -17.74 -32.01
CA LEU A 182 -15.82 -18.57 -32.48
C LEU A 182 -15.88 -20.03 -31.99
N PRO A 183 -16.79 -20.87 -32.54
CA PRO A 183 -16.64 -22.31 -32.36
C PRO A 183 -15.44 -22.79 -33.18
N GLY A 184 -14.40 -23.34 -32.52
CA GLY A 184 -13.34 -24.11 -33.18
C GLY A 184 -12.01 -23.43 -33.50
N ARG A 185 -11.82 -22.15 -33.19
CA ARG A 185 -10.50 -21.49 -33.34
C ARG A 185 -9.80 -21.28 -32.00
N GLY A 186 -8.87 -22.15 -31.62
CA GLY A 186 -8.05 -22.07 -30.42
C GLY A 186 -6.90 -23.06 -30.48
N SER A 187 -5.95 -22.97 -29.56
CA SER A 187 -4.78 -23.87 -29.46
C SER A 187 -4.92 -24.91 -28.34
N GLU A 188 -5.87 -24.72 -27.41
CA GLU A 188 -6.09 -25.64 -26.30
C GLU A 188 -7.23 -26.61 -26.63
N PHE A 189 -6.96 -27.94 -26.53
CA PHE A 189 -7.96 -28.97 -26.78
C PHE A 189 -9.11 -28.85 -25.77
N ASP A 190 -10.35 -28.73 -26.26
CA ASP A 190 -11.56 -28.64 -25.45
C ASP A 190 -12.27 -29.99 -25.35
N SER A 191 -12.75 -30.48 -26.48
CA SER A 191 -13.57 -31.72 -26.52
C SER A 191 -13.55 -32.34 -27.93
N LEU A 192 -14.06 -33.55 -28.01
CA LEU A 192 -14.39 -34.20 -29.27
C LEU A 192 -15.92 -34.13 -29.45
N ARG A 193 -16.36 -33.59 -30.58
CA ARG A 193 -17.77 -33.61 -30.99
C ARG A 193 -17.93 -34.28 -32.36
N GLU A 194 -19.14 -34.64 -32.69
CA GLU A 194 -19.44 -35.13 -34.03
C GLU A 194 -19.26 -34.04 -35.07
N TYR A 195 -18.82 -34.47 -36.28
CA TYR A 195 -18.61 -33.58 -37.41
C TYR A 195 -19.97 -33.05 -37.92
N VAL A 196 -20.02 -31.76 -38.15
CA VAL A 196 -21.17 -31.10 -38.78
C VAL A 196 -20.71 -30.52 -40.11
N VAL A 197 -21.54 -30.57 -41.13
CA VAL A 197 -21.24 -30.03 -42.45
C VAL A 197 -20.83 -28.54 -42.34
N GLY A 198 -19.59 -28.21 -42.76
CA GLY A 198 -19.00 -26.88 -42.61
C GLY A 198 -17.83 -26.81 -41.63
N ASP A 199 -17.59 -27.89 -40.87
CA ASP A 199 -16.36 -27.94 -40.03
C ASP A 199 -15.10 -28.13 -40.84
N ASP A 200 -13.98 -27.61 -40.34
CA ASP A 200 -12.66 -27.76 -40.96
C ASP A 200 -12.22 -29.23 -40.87
N VAL A 201 -12.08 -29.86 -42.01
CA VAL A 201 -11.65 -31.27 -42.17
C VAL A 201 -10.27 -31.54 -41.57
N ARG A 202 -9.43 -30.52 -41.38
CA ARG A 202 -8.13 -30.62 -40.72
C ARG A 202 -8.26 -30.85 -39.21
N SER A 203 -9.41 -30.58 -38.65
CA SER A 203 -9.70 -30.76 -37.25
C SER A 203 -10.25 -32.16 -36.92
N ILE A 204 -10.42 -33.05 -37.90
CA ILE A 204 -10.90 -34.42 -37.73
C ILE A 204 -9.88 -35.24 -36.94
N ASP A 205 -10.33 -35.84 -35.83
CA ASP A 205 -9.56 -36.82 -35.10
C ASP A 205 -9.81 -38.24 -35.65
N TRP A 206 -8.98 -38.66 -36.56
CA TRP A 206 -9.09 -39.97 -37.23
C TRP A 206 -9.01 -41.13 -36.23
N ARG A 207 -8.28 -40.98 -35.13
CA ARG A 207 -8.12 -42.02 -34.11
C ARG A 207 -9.43 -42.23 -33.32
N SER A 208 -10.06 -41.14 -32.97
CA SER A 208 -11.39 -41.17 -32.27
C SER A 208 -12.53 -41.59 -33.19
N THR A 209 -12.49 -41.14 -34.45
CA THR A 209 -13.38 -41.55 -35.52
C THR A 209 -13.35 -43.05 -35.73
N ALA A 210 -12.16 -43.66 -35.82
CA ALA A 210 -12.02 -45.12 -35.97
C ALA A 210 -12.58 -45.94 -34.79
N ARG A 211 -12.62 -45.36 -33.60
CA ARG A 211 -13.14 -46.03 -32.41
C ARG A 211 -14.64 -45.89 -32.23
N ARG A 212 -15.22 -44.77 -32.65
CA ARG A 212 -16.64 -44.47 -32.45
C ARG A 212 -17.53 -44.71 -33.66
N ARG A 213 -16.96 -44.95 -34.82
CA ARG A 213 -17.63 -45.12 -36.13
C ARG A 213 -18.30 -43.83 -36.67
N ASP A 214 -18.24 -42.73 -35.91
CA ASP A 214 -18.74 -41.42 -36.31
C ASP A 214 -17.56 -40.47 -36.50
N VAL A 215 -17.66 -39.57 -37.47
CA VAL A 215 -16.54 -38.60 -37.75
C VAL A 215 -16.48 -37.64 -36.58
N MET A 216 -15.35 -37.66 -35.87
CA MET A 216 -15.12 -36.83 -34.67
C MET A 216 -14.20 -35.68 -35.00
N VAL A 217 -14.57 -34.46 -34.58
CA VAL A 217 -13.80 -33.23 -34.74
C VAL A 217 -13.28 -32.76 -33.39
N ARG A 218 -12.01 -32.36 -33.36
CA ARG A 218 -11.40 -31.69 -32.23
C ARG A 218 -11.89 -30.25 -32.17
N THR A 219 -12.56 -29.90 -31.08
CA THR A 219 -12.84 -28.51 -30.76
C THR A 219 -11.71 -27.95 -29.91
N TYR A 220 -11.29 -26.73 -30.22
CA TYR A 220 -10.23 -26.03 -29.48
C TYR A 220 -10.81 -24.82 -28.80
N ARG A 221 -10.31 -24.52 -27.59
CA ARG A 221 -10.59 -23.26 -26.90
C ARG A 221 -9.48 -22.27 -27.13
N PRO A 222 -9.78 -20.98 -27.22
CA PRO A 222 -8.74 -19.95 -27.18
C PRO A 222 -7.89 -20.10 -25.91
N GLU A 223 -6.59 -19.99 -26.04
CA GLU A 223 -5.65 -20.03 -24.92
C GLU A 223 -6.06 -18.98 -23.88
N ARG A 224 -6.44 -19.41 -22.67
CA ARG A 224 -6.93 -18.52 -21.59
C ARG A 224 -5.79 -17.93 -20.74
N ASP A 225 -4.56 -18.41 -20.93
CA ASP A 225 -3.41 -18.07 -20.10
C ASP A 225 -2.70 -16.80 -20.63
N ARG A 226 -3.47 -15.71 -20.75
CA ARG A 226 -2.90 -14.42 -21.11
C ARG A 226 -2.12 -13.86 -19.93
N ARG A 227 -0.98 -13.26 -20.22
CA ARG A 227 -0.10 -12.66 -19.21
C ARG A 227 -0.19 -11.14 -19.28
N ILE A 228 -0.26 -10.53 -18.12
CA ILE A 228 -0.24 -9.08 -17.95
C ILE A 228 0.93 -8.75 -17.03
N VAL A 229 1.79 -7.84 -17.45
CA VAL A 229 2.88 -7.31 -16.64
C VAL A 229 2.57 -5.87 -16.32
N VAL A 230 2.24 -5.59 -15.05
CA VAL A 230 2.06 -4.23 -14.57
C VAL A 230 3.41 -3.68 -14.13
N VAL A 231 3.82 -2.61 -14.75
CA VAL A 231 5.01 -1.84 -14.40
C VAL A 231 4.58 -0.59 -13.65
N LEU A 232 5.06 -0.42 -12.43
CA LEU A 232 4.80 0.72 -11.59
C LEU A 232 6.06 1.57 -11.44
N ASP A 233 6.01 2.78 -11.95
CA ASP A 233 7.05 3.78 -11.75
C ASP A 233 7.03 4.28 -10.30
N THR A 234 8.15 4.16 -9.59
CA THR A 234 8.33 4.63 -8.20
C THR A 234 9.28 5.81 -8.09
N GLY A 235 9.70 6.37 -9.22
CA GLY A 235 10.64 7.48 -9.26
C GLY A 235 10.02 8.84 -8.94
N ARG A 236 10.78 9.90 -9.21
CA ARG A 236 10.45 11.29 -8.87
C ARG A 236 9.10 11.77 -9.41
N THR A 237 8.72 11.33 -10.60
CA THR A 237 7.45 11.70 -11.22
C THR A 237 6.25 11.15 -10.45
N ALA A 238 6.38 9.95 -9.88
CA ALA A 238 5.38 9.30 -9.05
C ALA A 238 5.18 9.99 -7.68
N ALA A 239 6.18 10.73 -7.20
CA ALA A 239 6.10 11.55 -5.98
C ALA A 239 5.24 12.82 -6.17
N GLY A 240 5.05 13.26 -7.41
CA GLY A 240 4.22 14.42 -7.73
C GLY A 240 2.81 14.28 -7.17
N ARG A 241 2.32 15.34 -6.50
CA ARG A 241 1.01 15.30 -5.82
C ARG A 241 -0.09 15.84 -6.72
N VAL A 242 -1.16 15.08 -6.83
CA VAL A 242 -2.40 15.48 -7.53
C VAL A 242 -3.57 15.26 -6.58
N ALA A 243 -4.44 16.26 -6.42
CA ALA A 243 -5.54 16.24 -5.46
C ALA A 243 -5.11 15.89 -4.02
N GLY A 244 -3.90 16.32 -3.62
CA GLY A 244 -3.37 16.10 -2.26
C GLY A 244 -2.65 14.76 -2.02
N TYR A 245 -2.69 13.82 -2.96
CA TYR A 245 -2.05 12.51 -2.87
C TYR A 245 -0.92 12.34 -3.89
N PRO A 246 0.12 11.52 -3.61
CA PRO A 246 1.10 11.14 -4.62
C PRO A 246 0.43 10.48 -5.83
N ARG A 247 0.97 10.70 -7.03
CA ARG A 247 0.52 9.97 -8.23
C ARG A 247 0.67 8.46 -8.07
N LEU A 248 1.68 8.03 -7.32
CA LEU A 248 1.91 6.63 -6.99
C LEU A 248 0.68 5.98 -6.35
N ASP A 249 -0.01 6.66 -5.42
CA ASP A 249 -1.18 6.11 -4.73
C ASP A 249 -2.33 5.82 -5.73
N THR A 250 -2.51 6.72 -6.72
CA THR A 250 -3.50 6.50 -7.80
C THR A 250 -3.10 5.34 -8.71
N ALA A 251 -1.81 5.25 -9.04
CA ALA A 251 -1.28 4.16 -9.85
C ALA A 251 -1.41 2.80 -9.12
N MET A 252 -1.20 2.77 -7.80
CA MET A 252 -1.43 1.60 -6.96
C MET A 252 -2.91 1.17 -6.96
N ASP A 253 -3.83 2.12 -6.85
CA ASP A 253 -5.27 1.84 -6.89
C ASP A 253 -5.69 1.26 -8.25
N ALA A 254 -5.16 1.82 -9.35
CA ALA A 254 -5.35 1.29 -10.70
C ALA A 254 -4.77 -0.11 -10.89
N ALA A 255 -3.57 -0.36 -10.36
CA ALA A 255 -2.93 -1.68 -10.40
C ALA A 255 -3.74 -2.73 -9.61
N GLN A 256 -4.31 -2.37 -8.45
CA GLN A 256 -5.17 -3.24 -7.68
C GLN A 256 -6.46 -3.60 -8.44
N LEU A 257 -7.13 -2.61 -9.06
CA LEU A 257 -8.35 -2.86 -9.83
C LEU A 257 -8.06 -3.76 -11.04
N LEU A 258 -6.99 -3.47 -11.77
CA LEU A 258 -6.57 -4.30 -12.90
C LEU A 258 -6.22 -5.73 -12.46
N THR A 259 -5.51 -5.88 -11.33
CA THR A 259 -5.18 -7.20 -10.76
C THR A 259 -6.45 -7.99 -10.42
N ALA A 260 -7.41 -7.37 -9.75
CA ALA A 260 -8.67 -8.01 -9.39
C ALA A 260 -9.46 -8.45 -10.64
N LEU A 261 -9.53 -7.59 -11.66
CA LEU A 261 -10.23 -7.85 -12.90
C LEU A 261 -9.56 -8.94 -13.74
N ALA A 262 -8.23 -8.86 -13.91
CA ALA A 262 -7.43 -9.83 -14.64
C ALA A 262 -7.48 -11.23 -13.99
N SER A 263 -7.39 -11.28 -12.67
CA SER A 263 -7.52 -12.56 -11.93
C SER A 263 -8.89 -13.18 -12.13
N ALA A 264 -9.96 -12.39 -12.12
CA ALA A 264 -11.32 -12.85 -12.40
C ALA A 264 -11.50 -13.29 -13.87
N ALA A 265 -10.78 -12.64 -14.79
CA ALA A 265 -10.75 -12.99 -16.22
C ALA A 265 -9.95 -14.27 -16.51
N GLY A 266 -9.28 -14.84 -15.52
CA GLY A 266 -8.42 -16.01 -15.69
C GLY A 266 -7.03 -15.69 -16.25
N ASP A 267 -6.67 -14.39 -16.38
CA ASP A 267 -5.35 -13.98 -16.86
C ASP A 267 -4.30 -14.06 -15.74
N ARG A 268 -3.04 -14.26 -16.09
CA ARG A 268 -1.90 -14.20 -15.15
C ARG A 268 -1.45 -12.76 -15.03
N ILE A 269 -1.20 -12.31 -13.81
CA ILE A 269 -0.73 -10.96 -13.57
C ILE A 269 0.59 -10.97 -12.82
N ASP A 270 1.52 -10.17 -13.29
CA ASP A 270 2.79 -9.89 -12.65
C ASP A 270 2.89 -8.40 -12.34
N LEU A 271 3.61 -8.05 -11.28
CA LEU A 271 3.92 -6.67 -10.91
C LEU A 271 5.43 -6.48 -10.85
N ILE A 272 5.90 -5.40 -11.44
CA ILE A 272 7.27 -4.91 -11.34
C ILE A 272 7.19 -3.45 -10.94
N ALA A 273 7.68 -3.09 -9.77
CA ALA A 273 7.82 -1.70 -9.34
C ALA A 273 9.30 -1.31 -9.38
N ALA A 274 9.62 -0.21 -10.03
CA ALA A 274 11.01 0.19 -10.24
C ALA A 274 11.18 1.71 -10.35
N ASP A 275 12.38 2.14 -9.99
CA ASP A 275 12.98 3.44 -10.26
C ASP A 275 14.40 3.23 -10.83
N GLN A 276 15.47 3.63 -10.16
CA GLN A 276 16.85 3.25 -10.52
C GLN A 276 17.17 1.80 -10.18
N GLN A 277 16.28 1.15 -9.44
CA GLN A 277 16.38 -0.25 -9.08
C GLN A 277 14.98 -0.88 -9.04
N VAL A 278 14.92 -2.20 -9.08
CA VAL A 278 13.66 -2.90 -8.90
C VAL A 278 13.32 -2.95 -7.42
N ARG A 279 12.27 -2.21 -7.02
CA ARG A 279 11.79 -2.08 -5.64
C ARG A 279 10.94 -3.24 -5.18
N ALA A 280 10.11 -3.76 -6.08
CA ALA A 280 9.28 -4.92 -5.79
C ALA A 280 9.01 -5.76 -7.04
N ARG A 281 8.85 -7.06 -6.84
CA ARG A 281 8.43 -8.02 -7.86
C ARG A 281 7.40 -8.97 -7.30
N VAL A 282 6.30 -9.15 -8.02
CA VAL A 282 5.35 -10.24 -7.80
C VAL A 282 5.21 -10.96 -9.13
N LEU A 283 5.74 -12.16 -9.22
CA LEU A 283 5.83 -12.90 -10.48
C LEU A 283 5.09 -14.23 -10.35
N GLY A 284 4.12 -14.46 -11.24
CA GLY A 284 3.35 -15.69 -11.32
C GLY A 284 2.58 -16.08 -10.06
N PRO A 285 1.97 -15.13 -9.31
CA PRO A 285 1.21 -15.48 -8.12
C PRO A 285 0.01 -16.35 -8.51
N PRO A 286 -0.43 -17.27 -7.63
CA PRO A 286 -1.69 -17.97 -7.83
C PRO A 286 -2.84 -16.96 -8.00
N ARG A 287 -3.76 -17.21 -8.92
CA ARG A 287 -4.88 -16.30 -9.22
C ARG A 287 -5.70 -15.93 -7.98
N THR A 288 -5.90 -16.89 -7.09
CA THR A 288 -6.67 -16.72 -5.84
C THR A 288 -5.99 -15.77 -4.85
N SER A 289 -4.68 -15.63 -4.89
CA SER A 289 -3.89 -14.77 -3.99
C SER A 289 -3.25 -13.58 -4.70
N ALA A 290 -3.44 -13.42 -6.01
CA ALA A 290 -2.76 -12.39 -6.80
C ALA A 290 -3.01 -10.98 -6.25
N LEU A 291 -4.27 -10.62 -5.96
CA LEU A 291 -4.60 -9.32 -5.40
C LEU A 291 -3.96 -9.11 -4.01
N ALA A 292 -3.96 -10.13 -3.17
CA ALA A 292 -3.33 -10.02 -1.84
C ALA A 292 -1.81 -9.84 -1.96
N ASN A 293 -1.15 -10.64 -2.81
CA ASN A 293 0.30 -10.56 -3.00
C ASN A 293 0.72 -9.20 -3.62
N VAL A 294 -0.03 -8.72 -4.61
CA VAL A 294 0.19 -7.40 -5.20
C VAL A 294 -0.04 -6.30 -4.15
N THR A 295 -1.13 -6.33 -3.40
CA THR A 295 -1.43 -5.33 -2.36
C THR A 295 -0.35 -5.31 -1.27
N ASP A 296 0.15 -6.47 -0.84
CA ASP A 296 1.23 -6.57 0.14
C ASP A 296 2.54 -5.99 -0.39
N ALA A 297 2.87 -6.26 -1.66
CA ALA A 297 4.06 -5.69 -2.30
C ALA A 297 3.95 -4.17 -2.45
N LEU A 298 2.77 -3.66 -2.81
CA LEU A 298 2.52 -2.23 -2.93
C LEU A 298 2.58 -1.50 -1.58
N ALA A 299 2.24 -2.18 -0.47
CA ALA A 299 2.15 -1.54 0.85
C ALA A 299 3.45 -0.89 1.30
N THR A 300 4.60 -1.46 0.96
CA THR A 300 5.92 -0.98 1.37
C THR A 300 6.57 0.00 0.38
N LEU A 301 5.95 0.22 -0.79
CA LEU A 301 6.49 1.11 -1.81
C LEU A 301 6.20 2.57 -1.45
N LEU A 302 7.23 3.38 -1.48
CA LEU A 302 7.15 4.84 -1.41
C LEU A 302 7.85 5.41 -2.64
N PRO A 303 7.38 6.58 -3.14
CA PRO A 303 8.05 7.19 -4.27
C PRO A 303 9.42 7.75 -3.84
N GLU A 304 10.43 7.54 -4.67
CA GLU A 304 11.77 8.08 -4.45
C GLU A 304 12.01 9.31 -5.35
N LEU A 305 12.85 10.24 -4.87
CA LEU A 305 13.15 11.47 -5.62
C LEU A 305 14.29 11.28 -6.63
N VAL A 306 14.27 10.16 -7.33
CA VAL A 306 15.24 9.77 -8.36
C VAL A 306 14.57 9.58 -9.71
N GLU A 307 15.27 9.80 -10.80
CA GLU A 307 14.75 9.49 -12.14
C GLU A 307 14.65 7.99 -12.32
N THR A 308 13.61 7.55 -13.01
CA THR A 308 13.41 6.13 -13.31
C THR A 308 14.29 5.69 -14.45
N ASP A 309 15.08 4.64 -14.24
CA ASP A 309 15.85 3.97 -15.30
C ASP A 309 14.94 3.08 -16.16
N TRP A 310 14.38 3.66 -17.22
CA TRP A 310 13.49 2.95 -18.13
C TRP A 310 14.20 1.84 -18.90
N ARG A 311 15.50 1.93 -19.08
CA ARG A 311 16.30 0.85 -19.69
C ARG A 311 16.34 -0.38 -18.80
N LEU A 312 16.52 -0.18 -17.48
CA LEU A 312 16.41 -1.25 -16.48
C LEU A 312 15.01 -1.88 -16.49
N VAL A 313 13.97 -1.05 -16.54
CA VAL A 313 12.56 -1.49 -16.58
C VAL A 313 12.32 -2.33 -17.82
N THR A 314 12.65 -1.81 -19.00
CA THR A 314 12.47 -2.49 -20.29
C THR A 314 13.21 -3.81 -20.33
N THR A 315 14.49 -3.83 -19.94
CA THR A 315 15.30 -5.05 -19.89
C THR A 315 14.69 -6.07 -18.94
N THR A 316 14.20 -5.63 -17.78
CA THR A 316 13.56 -6.50 -16.80
C THR A 316 12.29 -7.14 -17.36
N VAL A 317 11.43 -6.34 -18.02
CA VAL A 317 10.18 -6.83 -18.65
C VAL A 317 10.51 -7.83 -19.77
N LEU A 318 11.41 -7.48 -20.69
CA LEU A 318 11.76 -8.32 -21.85
C LEU A 318 12.44 -9.64 -21.44
N THR A 319 13.20 -9.63 -20.36
CA THR A 319 13.84 -10.85 -19.81
C THR A 319 12.80 -11.77 -19.18
N HIS A 320 11.80 -11.18 -18.49
CA HIS A 320 10.77 -11.93 -17.78
C HIS A 320 9.65 -12.41 -18.72
N ALA A 321 9.17 -11.56 -19.62
CA ALA A 321 8.09 -11.85 -20.55
C ALA A 321 8.64 -12.19 -21.94
N ARG A 322 8.98 -13.47 -22.16
CA ARG A 322 9.53 -13.93 -23.45
C ARG A 322 8.48 -14.06 -24.56
N ARG A 323 7.21 -14.31 -24.20
CA ARG A 323 6.08 -14.38 -25.14
C ARG A 323 5.35 -13.03 -25.13
N ARG A 324 4.64 -12.76 -26.25
CA ARG A 324 3.79 -11.57 -26.33
C ARG A 324 2.80 -11.53 -25.16
N CYS A 325 2.69 -10.40 -24.50
CA CYS A 325 1.80 -10.17 -23.36
C CYS A 325 1.34 -8.72 -23.35
N LEU A 326 0.40 -8.38 -22.45
CA LEU A 326 0.07 -6.99 -22.17
C LEU A 326 1.05 -6.43 -21.14
N VAL A 327 1.74 -5.36 -21.49
CA VAL A 327 2.53 -4.55 -20.55
C VAL A 327 1.73 -3.30 -20.22
N VAL A 328 1.45 -3.09 -18.94
CA VAL A 328 0.75 -1.91 -18.44
C VAL A 328 1.75 -1.04 -17.69
N ALA A 329 2.19 0.05 -18.30
CA ALA A 329 3.13 0.99 -17.69
C ALA A 329 2.36 2.13 -16.99
N LEU A 330 2.46 2.21 -15.66
CA LEU A 330 1.87 3.26 -14.85
C LEU A 330 2.95 4.28 -14.52
N THR A 331 2.97 5.39 -15.26
CA THR A 331 3.98 6.44 -15.18
C THR A 331 3.41 7.79 -15.57
N ASP A 332 4.17 8.86 -15.39
CA ASP A 332 3.78 10.21 -15.80
C ASP A 332 4.28 10.54 -17.22
N LEU A 333 3.46 11.25 -17.98
CA LEU A 333 3.77 11.71 -19.33
C LEU A 333 4.55 13.02 -19.39
N ASN A 334 4.92 13.64 -18.26
CA ASN A 334 5.52 14.99 -18.26
C ASN A 334 7.03 15.01 -18.64
N PHE A 335 7.77 13.90 -18.52
CA PHE A 335 9.24 13.88 -18.65
C PHE A 335 9.76 12.73 -19.54
N ALA A 336 9.14 12.50 -20.67
CA ALA A 336 9.26 11.25 -21.37
C ALA A 336 10.21 11.25 -22.58
N VAL A 337 11.18 12.17 -22.67
CA VAL A 337 12.15 12.14 -23.78
C VAL A 337 12.96 10.83 -23.77
N ASP A 338 13.42 10.39 -22.58
CA ASP A 338 14.15 9.14 -22.41
C ASP A 338 13.25 7.89 -22.38
N LEU A 339 11.94 8.08 -22.18
CA LEU A 339 10.94 7.03 -22.12
C LEU A 339 10.59 6.48 -23.51
N LEU A 340 10.55 7.32 -24.54
CA LEU A 340 10.10 6.94 -25.88
C LEU A 340 10.89 5.81 -26.53
N PRO A 341 12.25 5.80 -26.52
CA PRO A 341 13.03 4.71 -27.09
C PRO A 341 12.74 3.37 -26.41
N GLU A 342 12.60 3.41 -25.08
CA GLU A 342 12.39 2.23 -24.27
C GLU A 342 10.96 1.67 -24.44
N LEU A 343 9.93 2.53 -24.47
CA LEU A 343 8.56 2.10 -24.77
C LEU A 343 8.42 1.57 -26.19
N ARG A 344 9.18 2.12 -27.16
CA ARG A 344 9.25 1.57 -28.53
C ARG A 344 9.79 0.14 -28.54
N ALA A 345 10.80 -0.17 -27.72
CA ALA A 345 11.32 -1.53 -27.61
C ALA A 345 10.27 -2.50 -27.01
N LEU A 346 9.44 -2.02 -26.09
CA LEU A 346 8.32 -2.80 -25.55
C LEU A 346 7.20 -3.03 -26.58
N THR A 347 6.79 -1.98 -27.32
CA THR A 347 5.73 -2.11 -28.34
C THR A 347 6.11 -3.04 -29.50
N ALA A 348 7.41 -3.20 -29.78
CA ALA A 348 7.89 -4.12 -30.82
C ALA A 348 7.60 -5.61 -30.48
N ARG A 349 7.43 -5.94 -29.19
CA ARG A 349 7.24 -7.34 -28.73
C ARG A 349 5.94 -7.59 -27.99
N HIS A 350 5.39 -6.57 -27.36
CA HIS A 350 4.25 -6.67 -26.43
C HIS A 350 3.16 -5.69 -26.83
N GLU A 351 1.95 -5.95 -26.38
CA GLU A 351 0.89 -4.95 -26.36
C GLU A 351 1.17 -3.98 -25.21
N LEU A 352 1.20 -2.68 -25.47
CA LEU A 352 1.53 -1.68 -24.47
C LEU A 352 0.32 -0.80 -24.13
N LEU A 353 -0.01 -0.74 -22.86
CA LEU A 353 -1.00 0.16 -22.27
C LEU A 353 -0.29 1.10 -21.28
N VAL A 354 -0.32 2.39 -21.55
CA VAL A 354 0.28 3.40 -20.68
C VAL A 354 -0.82 4.10 -19.90
N GLY A 355 -0.73 4.07 -18.58
CA GLY A 355 -1.62 4.78 -17.67
C GLY A 355 -0.90 5.96 -17.02
N SER A 356 -1.45 7.16 -17.13
CA SER A 356 -0.88 8.38 -16.55
C SER A 356 -1.93 9.17 -15.77
N VAL A 357 -1.49 9.74 -14.64
CA VAL A 357 -2.35 10.58 -13.79
C VAL A 357 -2.32 12.00 -14.27
N ALA A 358 -3.42 12.47 -14.88
CA ALA A 358 -3.59 13.86 -15.27
C ALA A 358 -3.91 14.74 -14.05
N ASP A 359 -3.29 15.91 -13.97
CA ASP A 359 -3.64 16.91 -12.95
C ASP A 359 -4.78 17.80 -13.46
N PRO A 360 -6.00 17.74 -12.90
CA PRO A 360 -7.13 18.54 -13.33
C PRO A 360 -6.89 20.04 -13.14
N ARG A 361 -6.02 20.44 -12.22
CA ARG A 361 -5.67 21.84 -11.97
C ARG A 361 -4.99 22.50 -13.17
N LEU A 362 -4.34 21.74 -14.04
CA LEU A 362 -3.73 22.30 -15.25
C LEU A 362 -4.78 22.94 -16.17
N ALA A 363 -5.95 22.35 -16.28
CA ALA A 363 -7.06 22.93 -17.07
C ALA A 363 -7.60 24.21 -16.43
N GLU A 364 -7.73 24.24 -15.11
CA GLU A 364 -8.12 25.42 -14.35
C GLU A 364 -7.10 26.55 -14.50
N LEU A 365 -5.82 26.25 -14.36
CA LEU A 365 -4.73 27.21 -14.54
C LEU A 365 -4.64 27.73 -15.98
N ALA A 366 -4.86 26.87 -16.97
CA ALA A 366 -4.89 27.27 -18.38
C ALA A 366 -6.04 28.23 -18.73
N ALA A 367 -7.13 28.21 -17.97
CA ALA A 367 -8.24 29.12 -18.10
C ALA A 367 -8.00 30.48 -17.43
N GLY A 368 -6.92 30.65 -16.67
CA GLY A 368 -6.60 31.88 -15.92
C GLY A 368 -6.48 33.09 -16.84
N ARG A 369 -7.16 34.19 -16.45
CA ARG A 369 -7.13 35.49 -17.12
C ARG A 369 -7.11 36.57 -16.03
N GLY A 370 -6.72 37.77 -16.37
CA GLY A 370 -6.75 38.88 -15.46
C GLY A 370 -5.41 39.64 -15.40
N ASP A 371 -4.55 39.28 -14.44
CA ASP A 371 -3.23 39.91 -14.30
C ASP A 371 -2.13 39.16 -15.09
N ALA A 372 -0.96 39.79 -15.22
CA ALA A 372 0.17 39.23 -15.95
C ALA A 372 0.60 37.86 -15.39
N ALA A 373 0.59 37.67 -14.04
CA ALA A 373 0.97 36.42 -13.41
C ALA A 373 0.04 35.27 -13.79
N SER A 374 -1.28 35.53 -13.81
CA SER A 374 -2.30 34.59 -14.24
C SER A 374 -2.12 34.18 -15.70
N VAL A 375 -1.78 35.13 -16.59
CA VAL A 375 -1.55 34.87 -18.02
C VAL A 375 -0.30 34.03 -18.23
N TYR A 376 0.82 34.32 -17.53
CA TYR A 376 2.03 33.47 -17.61
C TYR A 376 1.76 32.07 -17.09
N THR A 377 1.03 31.94 -15.99
CA THR A 377 0.62 30.65 -15.43
C THR A 377 -0.24 29.85 -16.41
N ALA A 378 -1.20 30.50 -17.05
CA ALA A 378 -2.07 29.90 -18.07
C ALA A 378 -1.27 29.42 -19.30
N ALA A 379 -0.31 30.23 -19.77
CA ALA A 379 0.59 29.86 -20.86
C ALA A 379 1.45 28.63 -20.50
N ALA A 380 2.01 28.58 -19.29
CA ALA A 380 2.79 27.45 -18.80
C ALA A 380 1.93 26.17 -18.68
N ALA A 381 0.71 26.27 -18.13
CA ALA A 381 -0.24 25.17 -18.02
C ALA A 381 -0.66 24.64 -19.41
N THR A 382 -0.98 25.54 -20.34
CA THR A 382 -1.32 25.18 -21.72
C THR A 382 -0.16 24.45 -22.41
N ARG A 383 1.06 24.93 -22.24
CA ARG A 383 2.26 24.28 -22.77
C ARG A 383 2.44 22.86 -22.19
N ALA A 384 2.29 22.69 -20.88
CA ALA A 384 2.40 21.38 -20.22
C ALA A 384 1.33 20.41 -20.75
N MET A 385 0.08 20.86 -20.92
CA MET A 385 -0.99 20.05 -21.50
C MET A 385 -0.70 19.66 -22.95
N SER A 386 -0.20 20.59 -23.76
CA SER A 386 0.18 20.31 -25.17
C SER A 386 1.34 19.32 -25.27
N GLN A 387 2.33 19.42 -24.40
CA GLN A 387 3.44 18.45 -24.33
C GLN A 387 2.95 17.05 -23.98
N ARG A 388 2.07 16.92 -22.96
CA ARG A 388 1.44 15.62 -22.61
C ARG A 388 0.65 15.03 -23.78
N ALA A 389 -0.20 15.83 -24.42
CA ALA A 389 -0.99 15.40 -25.57
C ALA A 389 -0.09 14.99 -26.75
N GLY A 390 0.97 15.74 -27.02
CA GLY A 390 1.95 15.42 -28.04
C GLY A 390 2.65 14.09 -27.82
N LEU A 391 3.04 13.81 -26.57
CA LEU A 391 3.66 12.54 -26.21
C LEU A 391 2.67 11.38 -26.27
N ALA A 392 1.45 11.55 -25.79
CA ALA A 392 0.39 10.56 -25.91
C ALA A 392 0.14 10.18 -27.40
N ALA A 393 0.10 11.20 -28.27
CA ALA A 393 -0.04 10.99 -29.71
C ALA A 393 1.18 10.26 -30.32
N GLN A 394 2.39 10.53 -29.83
CA GLN A 394 3.60 9.80 -30.29
C GLN A 394 3.54 8.32 -29.87
N LEU A 395 3.17 8.04 -28.63
CA LEU A 395 3.02 6.66 -28.14
C LEU A 395 1.92 5.91 -28.91
N ALA A 396 0.80 6.57 -29.20
CA ALA A 396 -0.27 5.99 -30.01
C ALA A 396 0.19 5.62 -31.42
N ARG A 397 1.03 6.47 -32.07
CA ARG A 397 1.65 6.13 -33.36
C ARG A 397 2.61 4.95 -33.29
N LEU A 398 3.21 4.67 -32.14
CA LEU A 398 4.03 3.47 -31.90
C LEU A 398 3.17 2.22 -31.61
N GLY A 399 1.84 2.34 -31.60
CA GLY A 399 0.92 1.24 -31.33
C GLY A 399 0.53 1.07 -29.86
N ALA A 400 0.98 1.93 -28.97
CA ALA A 400 0.57 1.90 -27.57
C ALA A 400 -0.83 2.47 -27.38
N THR A 401 -1.59 1.90 -26.45
CA THR A 401 -2.83 2.50 -25.94
C THR A 401 -2.45 3.41 -24.78
N VAL A 402 -2.91 4.67 -24.79
CA VAL A 402 -2.60 5.64 -23.73
C VAL A 402 -3.89 6.05 -23.03
N VAL A 403 -3.88 5.96 -21.70
CA VAL A 403 -4.94 6.42 -20.79
C VAL A 403 -4.35 7.52 -19.90
N ASP A 404 -4.65 8.77 -20.23
CA ASP A 404 -4.29 9.93 -19.43
C ASP A 404 -5.56 10.50 -18.80
N ALA A 405 -5.73 10.32 -17.49
CA ALA A 405 -6.99 10.62 -16.81
C ALA A 405 -6.75 11.14 -15.38
N PRO A 406 -7.67 11.97 -14.83
CA PRO A 406 -7.58 12.43 -13.46
C PRO A 406 -7.67 11.25 -12.46
N PRO A 407 -7.19 11.45 -11.21
CA PRO A 407 -7.05 10.37 -10.21
C PRO A 407 -8.32 9.52 -10.02
N GLU A 408 -9.49 10.15 -10.01
CA GLU A 408 -10.76 9.48 -9.77
C GLU A 408 -11.21 8.59 -10.92
N ARG A 409 -10.74 8.88 -12.15
CA ARG A 409 -11.14 8.20 -13.39
C ARG A 409 -10.11 7.21 -13.89
N LEU A 410 -8.81 7.42 -13.60
CA LEU A 410 -7.74 6.61 -14.14
C LEU A 410 -7.93 5.11 -13.91
N PRO A 411 -8.26 4.63 -12.70
CA PRO A 411 -8.41 3.19 -12.49
C PRO A 411 -9.52 2.57 -13.35
N ALA A 412 -10.68 3.25 -13.46
CA ALA A 412 -11.79 2.78 -14.26
C ALA A 412 -11.47 2.82 -15.76
N ALA A 413 -10.87 3.92 -16.25
CA ALA A 413 -10.49 4.07 -17.65
C ALA A 413 -9.41 3.05 -18.08
N LEU A 414 -8.47 2.72 -17.18
CA LEU A 414 -7.47 1.68 -17.42
C LEU A 414 -8.12 0.29 -17.52
N ALA A 415 -9.09 0.01 -16.66
CA ALA A 415 -9.88 -1.23 -16.72
C ALA A 415 -10.69 -1.33 -18.03
N ASP A 416 -11.27 -0.21 -18.51
CA ASP A 416 -11.97 -0.16 -19.81
C ASP A 416 -11.02 -0.43 -20.97
N ALA A 417 -9.85 0.20 -20.97
CA ALA A 417 -8.83 -0.03 -21.98
C ALA A 417 -8.40 -1.51 -22.01
N TYR A 418 -8.18 -2.14 -20.86
CA TYR A 418 -7.88 -3.56 -20.75
C TYR A 418 -9.02 -4.41 -21.34
N LEU A 419 -10.28 -4.15 -20.98
CA LEU A 419 -11.43 -4.88 -21.52
C LEU A 419 -11.57 -4.71 -23.04
N THR A 420 -11.33 -3.51 -23.55
CA THR A 420 -11.33 -3.22 -25.00
C THR A 420 -10.24 -4.02 -25.72
N LEU A 421 -9.00 -4.03 -25.21
CA LEU A 421 -7.90 -4.79 -25.77
C LEU A 421 -8.18 -6.30 -25.71
N LYS A 422 -8.80 -6.77 -24.64
CA LYS A 422 -9.22 -8.17 -24.49
C LYS A 422 -10.33 -8.52 -25.48
N GLY A 423 -11.34 -7.67 -25.62
CA GLY A 423 -12.44 -7.83 -26.55
C GLY A 423 -12.04 -7.80 -28.03
N SER A 424 -11.04 -6.99 -28.38
CA SER A 424 -10.51 -6.93 -29.75
C SER A 424 -9.51 -8.05 -30.12
N GLY A 425 -9.21 -8.96 -29.18
CA GLY A 425 -8.28 -10.06 -29.42
C GLY A 425 -6.81 -9.65 -29.55
N ARG A 426 -6.44 -8.44 -29.09
CA ARG A 426 -5.06 -7.93 -29.13
C ARG A 426 -4.18 -8.48 -28.00
N LEU A 427 -4.77 -9.10 -26.98
CA LEU A 427 -4.08 -9.75 -25.86
C LEU A 427 -3.69 -11.18 -26.15
#